data_0a53b2b0600ee6a67c8ee229bbe196be
#
_entry.id   0a53b2b0600ee6a67c8ee229bbe196be
#
_cell.length_a   1.000
_cell.length_b   1.000
_cell.length_c   1.000
_cell.angle_alpha   90.00
_cell.angle_beta   90.00
_cell.angle_gamma   90.00
#
_symmetry.space_group_name_H-M   'P 1'
#
loop_
_entity.id
_entity.type
_entity.pdbx_description
1 polymer ?
#
loop_
_entity_poly.entity_id
_entity_poly.type
_entity_poly.pdbx_seq_one_letter_code
_entity_poly.pdbx_strand_id
1 'polypeptide(L)'
;MSFGPPAAGFGPATPPAWTPPAWTPPTAIEQALFEAKSREDWATYFDTLARHHLYYEIRREKSDADPSKVHPLFGHDPRVAGGRIWAVYTEGMLPAPEPHRVFDRKSLGWFARGWEPTDPPWLVVNPGSPCEAFLPSAPPHSGAWAQHAERRGVPSCGPGLRALRVGGPLQGAVAHGLACGALLFVRCGHPWNAMAHHGHGYPEERKLLKEWWGVTSREEWQVQQRALLDPDGANPVWEFALNLRRTIARDFGGHVDTAYWRDAVARVLRGPAGGEIVITPDGVTSTPTGPEPETEARIKGIQALVGRITRYEARFRADGILDENRFVSSVDAWNFGRASGMARWGLGARYCSLPEAESAVVEAGRVAARSYKSWRDFAAGYILGRCLHFDDEEFGSWYTDMVDVHRILTSEPDSPWLTVPFR
;
A
#
# COMPACT_ATOMS: atom_id res chain seq x y z
N MET A 1 -18.58 -74.88 40.73
CA MET A 1 -17.70 -74.16 39.78
C MET A 1 -18.59 -73.39 38.84
N SER A 2 -18.67 -72.07 39.05
CA SER A 2 -19.55 -71.16 38.27
C SER A 2 -18.72 -70.46 37.19
N PHE A 3 -19.08 -70.61 35.94
CA PHE A 3 -18.46 -69.93 34.85
C PHE A 3 -19.17 -68.61 34.68
N GLY A 4 -18.40 -67.51 34.79
CA GLY A 4 -18.87 -66.14 34.48
C GLY A 4 -18.99 -65.85 32.97
N PRO A 5 -19.78 -64.87 32.53
CA PRO A 5 -20.03 -64.55 31.12
C PRO A 5 -18.79 -63.88 30.42
N PRO A 6 -18.65 -64.08 29.12
CA PRO A 6 -17.52 -63.52 28.38
C PRO A 6 -17.61 -62.00 28.26
N ALA A 7 -16.43 -61.36 28.25
CA ALA A 7 -16.25 -59.94 28.13
C ALA A 7 -16.82 -59.36 26.81
N ALA A 8 -17.47 -58.20 26.92
CA ALA A 8 -17.99 -57.43 25.81
C ALA A 8 -16.88 -57.07 24.81
N GLY A 9 -17.10 -57.42 23.52
CA GLY A 9 -16.19 -57.08 22.46
C GLY A 9 -16.16 -55.57 22.20
N PHE A 10 -14.97 -55.03 22.13
CA PHE A 10 -14.75 -53.68 21.60
C PHE A 10 -15.09 -53.66 20.11
N GLY A 11 -16.22 -53.10 19.76
CA GLY A 11 -16.52 -52.76 18.37
C GLY A 11 -15.52 -51.71 17.83
N PRO A 12 -15.18 -51.70 16.53
CA PRO A 12 -14.31 -50.71 15.97
C PRO A 12 -14.92 -49.32 16.16
N ALA A 13 -14.18 -48.43 16.81
CA ALA A 13 -14.56 -47.01 16.94
C ALA A 13 -14.67 -46.43 15.55
N THR A 14 -15.85 -45.93 15.20
CA THR A 14 -16.06 -45.17 13.96
C THR A 14 -15.16 -43.93 14.03
N PRO A 15 -14.25 -43.72 13.05
CA PRO A 15 -13.44 -42.52 13.08
C PRO A 15 -14.35 -41.29 13.04
N PRO A 16 -14.01 -40.20 13.76
CA PRO A 16 -14.82 -39.00 13.72
C PRO A 16 -14.98 -38.54 12.28
N ALA A 17 -16.21 -38.24 11.88
CA ALA A 17 -16.51 -37.74 10.57
C ALA A 17 -15.69 -36.48 10.35
N TRP A 18 -14.80 -36.46 9.35
CA TRP A 18 -14.04 -35.28 8.96
C TRP A 18 -15.03 -34.22 8.49
N THR A 19 -15.17 -33.15 9.27
CA THR A 19 -15.94 -31.97 8.87
C THR A 19 -14.94 -31.03 8.20
N PRO A 20 -15.13 -30.65 6.94
CA PRO A 20 -14.28 -29.66 6.31
C PRO A 20 -14.28 -28.39 7.18
N PRO A 21 -13.14 -27.69 7.33
CA PRO A 21 -13.10 -26.43 8.05
C PRO A 21 -14.14 -25.49 7.46
N ALA A 22 -14.91 -24.83 8.33
CA ALA A 22 -15.88 -23.82 7.91
C ALA A 22 -15.16 -22.77 7.03
N TRP A 23 -15.74 -22.45 5.86
CA TRP A 23 -15.18 -21.43 5.00
C TRP A 23 -15.12 -20.10 5.73
N THR A 24 -13.94 -19.48 5.75
CA THR A 24 -13.72 -18.17 6.34
C THR A 24 -13.71 -17.13 5.20
N PRO A 25 -14.62 -16.16 5.19
CA PRO A 25 -14.62 -15.09 4.20
C PRO A 25 -13.30 -14.33 4.22
N PRO A 26 -12.65 -14.10 3.08
CA PRO A 26 -11.37 -13.39 3.03
C PRO A 26 -11.45 -11.93 3.50
N THR A 27 -12.57 -11.26 3.22
CA THR A 27 -12.83 -9.88 3.66
C THR A 27 -14.28 -9.70 4.10
N ALA A 28 -14.59 -8.52 4.65
CA ALA A 28 -15.96 -8.15 5.01
C ALA A 28 -16.92 -8.12 3.79
N ILE A 29 -16.38 -7.93 2.58
CA ILE A 29 -17.18 -7.94 1.34
C ILE A 29 -17.74 -9.34 1.12
N GLU A 30 -16.86 -10.35 1.11
CA GLU A 30 -17.27 -11.74 0.88
C GLU A 30 -18.15 -12.26 2.02
N GLN A 31 -17.93 -11.81 3.25
CA GLN A 31 -18.83 -12.12 4.36
C GLN A 31 -20.22 -11.56 4.13
N ALA A 32 -20.34 -10.28 3.76
CA ALA A 32 -21.64 -9.65 3.49
C ALA A 32 -22.37 -10.33 2.30
N LEU A 33 -21.64 -10.69 1.26
CA LEU A 33 -22.20 -11.43 0.11
C LEU A 33 -22.70 -12.82 0.52
N PHE A 34 -21.90 -13.55 1.31
CA PHE A 34 -22.27 -14.87 1.81
C PHE A 34 -23.50 -14.82 2.70
N GLU A 35 -23.56 -13.89 3.63
CA GLU A 35 -24.70 -13.70 4.52
C GLU A 35 -25.97 -13.30 3.76
N ALA A 36 -25.86 -12.37 2.80
CA ALA A 36 -26.99 -11.95 1.98
C ALA A 36 -27.53 -13.12 1.14
N LYS A 37 -26.63 -13.87 0.48
CA LYS A 37 -27.01 -15.09 -0.27
C LYS A 37 -27.66 -16.14 0.61
N SER A 38 -27.13 -16.40 1.81
CA SER A 38 -27.66 -17.39 2.75
C SER A 38 -29.08 -17.06 3.24
N ARG A 39 -29.44 -15.79 3.22
CA ARG A 39 -30.78 -15.28 3.56
C ARG A 39 -31.67 -15.03 2.34
N GLU A 40 -31.17 -15.35 1.13
CA GLU A 40 -31.83 -15.01 -0.15
C GLU A 40 -32.12 -13.52 -0.32
N ASP A 41 -31.37 -12.66 0.38
CA ASP A 41 -31.50 -11.19 0.32
C ASP A 41 -30.67 -10.65 -0.87
N TRP A 42 -31.25 -10.81 -2.05
CA TRP A 42 -30.61 -10.38 -3.29
C TRP A 42 -30.46 -8.86 -3.39
N ALA A 43 -31.32 -8.10 -2.72
CA ALA A 43 -31.20 -6.64 -2.68
C ALA A 43 -29.92 -6.21 -1.95
N THR A 44 -29.64 -6.77 -0.79
CA THR A 44 -28.39 -6.55 -0.05
C THR A 44 -27.18 -7.10 -0.82
N TYR A 45 -27.32 -8.23 -1.51
CA TYR A 45 -26.25 -8.80 -2.34
C TYR A 45 -25.83 -7.82 -3.46
N PHE A 46 -26.80 -7.31 -4.24
CA PHE A 46 -26.53 -6.32 -5.30
C PHE A 46 -26.05 -4.98 -4.75
N ASP A 47 -26.58 -4.52 -3.65
CA ASP A 47 -26.12 -3.30 -2.97
C ASP A 47 -24.65 -3.42 -2.53
N THR A 48 -24.25 -4.60 -2.06
CA THR A 48 -22.85 -4.90 -1.70
C THR A 48 -21.96 -4.87 -2.94
N LEU A 49 -22.35 -5.55 -4.02
CA LEU A 49 -21.59 -5.52 -5.29
C LEU A 49 -21.48 -4.10 -5.86
N ALA A 50 -22.55 -3.31 -5.77
CA ALA A 50 -22.59 -1.95 -6.32
C ALA A 50 -21.63 -0.97 -5.62
N ARG A 51 -21.28 -1.24 -4.35
CA ARG A 51 -20.33 -0.42 -3.56
C ARG A 51 -18.86 -0.73 -3.84
N HIS A 52 -18.59 -1.84 -4.53
CA HIS A 52 -17.24 -2.33 -4.73
C HIS A 52 -16.93 -2.54 -6.21
N HIS A 53 -15.64 -2.57 -6.52
CA HIS A 53 -15.20 -2.93 -7.86
C HIS A 53 -15.25 -4.45 -8.03
N LEU A 54 -15.57 -4.88 -9.24
CA LEU A 54 -15.51 -6.26 -9.68
C LEU A 54 -14.34 -6.42 -10.62
N TYR A 55 -13.52 -7.42 -10.37
CA TYR A 55 -12.32 -7.73 -11.13
C TYR A 55 -12.60 -8.85 -12.12
N TYR A 56 -12.08 -8.73 -13.32
CA TYR A 56 -12.21 -9.75 -14.37
C TYR A 56 -10.88 -9.95 -15.07
N GLU A 57 -10.64 -11.19 -15.49
CA GLU A 57 -9.41 -11.53 -16.19
C GLU A 57 -9.43 -10.98 -17.61
N ILE A 58 -8.31 -10.43 -18.07
CA ILE A 58 -8.14 -9.88 -19.41
C ILE A 58 -7.09 -10.65 -20.20
N ARG A 59 -7.25 -10.65 -21.53
CA ARG A 59 -6.29 -11.28 -22.45
C ARG A 59 -5.04 -10.39 -22.57
N ARG A 60 -3.97 -10.77 -21.91
CA ARG A 60 -2.74 -10.01 -21.86
C ARG A 60 -2.23 -9.58 -23.24
N GLU A 61 -2.06 -10.53 -24.15
CA GLU A 61 -1.51 -10.26 -25.49
C GLU A 61 -2.33 -9.22 -26.27
N LYS A 62 -3.67 -9.33 -26.22
CA LYS A 62 -4.56 -8.39 -26.88
C LYS A 62 -4.55 -7.02 -26.23
N SER A 63 -4.52 -6.98 -24.88
CA SER A 63 -4.43 -5.72 -24.13
C SER A 63 -3.08 -5.04 -24.31
N ASP A 64 -2.00 -5.80 -24.54
CA ASP A 64 -0.69 -5.24 -24.88
C ASP A 64 -0.69 -4.61 -26.28
N ALA A 65 -1.40 -5.24 -27.23
CA ALA A 65 -1.50 -4.75 -28.61
C ALA A 65 -2.41 -3.50 -28.72
N ASP A 66 -3.53 -3.48 -27.97
CA ASP A 66 -4.48 -2.36 -27.96
C ASP A 66 -5.01 -2.10 -26.55
N PRO A 67 -4.29 -1.32 -25.73
CA PRO A 67 -4.70 -1.00 -24.36
C PRO A 67 -5.98 -0.14 -24.26
N SER A 68 -6.42 0.45 -25.36
CA SER A 68 -7.62 1.30 -25.39
C SER A 68 -8.92 0.51 -25.34
N LYS A 69 -8.86 -0.80 -25.64
CA LYS A 69 -10.03 -1.69 -25.69
C LYS A 69 -10.04 -2.65 -24.50
N VAL A 70 -11.27 -3.05 -24.17
CA VAL A 70 -11.50 -4.11 -23.18
C VAL A 70 -11.34 -5.47 -23.88
N HIS A 71 -10.49 -6.33 -23.32
CA HIS A 71 -10.21 -7.66 -23.86
C HIS A 71 -10.47 -8.75 -22.81
N PRO A 72 -11.74 -9.00 -22.42
CA PRO A 72 -12.06 -9.95 -21.37
C PRO A 72 -11.68 -11.38 -21.78
N LEU A 73 -11.25 -12.17 -20.80
CA LEU A 73 -11.12 -13.60 -20.91
C LEU A 73 -12.40 -14.23 -20.36
N PHE A 74 -13.20 -14.80 -21.26
CA PHE A 74 -14.41 -15.50 -20.86
C PHE A 74 -14.11 -16.91 -20.38
N GLY A 75 -14.78 -17.31 -19.29
CA GLY A 75 -14.68 -18.64 -18.72
C GLY A 75 -15.72 -19.61 -19.29
N HIS A 76 -15.66 -20.83 -18.79
CA HIS A 76 -16.62 -21.89 -19.08
C HIS A 76 -17.09 -22.54 -17.79
N ASP A 77 -18.40 -22.65 -17.62
CA ASP A 77 -19.03 -23.34 -16.50
C ASP A 77 -20.13 -24.28 -17.02
N PRO A 78 -20.03 -25.59 -16.79
CA PRO A 78 -21.03 -26.54 -17.28
C PRO A 78 -22.41 -26.42 -16.62
N ARG A 79 -22.53 -25.70 -15.52
CA ARG A 79 -23.80 -25.48 -14.81
C ARG A 79 -24.74 -24.51 -15.54
N VAL A 80 -24.25 -23.78 -16.52
CA VAL A 80 -25.07 -22.83 -17.29
C VAL A 80 -25.25 -23.27 -18.73
N ALA A 81 -26.41 -22.96 -19.30
CA ALA A 81 -26.70 -23.24 -20.70
C ALA A 81 -25.69 -22.55 -21.63
N GLY A 82 -25.12 -23.33 -22.57
CA GLY A 82 -24.08 -22.83 -23.48
C GLY A 82 -22.68 -22.71 -22.84
N GLY A 83 -22.53 -22.92 -21.55
CA GLY A 83 -21.26 -22.99 -20.82
C GLY A 83 -20.45 -21.71 -20.72
N ARG A 84 -20.72 -20.69 -21.53
CA ARG A 84 -19.95 -19.44 -21.53
C ARG A 84 -20.37 -18.52 -20.37
N ILE A 85 -19.37 -18.05 -19.61
CA ILE A 85 -19.56 -17.13 -18.49
C ILE A 85 -18.57 -15.97 -18.56
N TRP A 86 -18.98 -14.86 -17.98
CA TRP A 86 -18.07 -13.79 -17.59
C TRP A 86 -17.79 -13.89 -16.09
N ALA A 87 -16.65 -14.47 -15.73
CA ALA A 87 -16.23 -14.60 -14.35
C ALA A 87 -15.75 -13.26 -13.82
N VAL A 88 -16.30 -12.84 -12.68
CA VAL A 88 -15.89 -11.64 -11.94
C VAL A 88 -15.61 -11.98 -10.50
N TYR A 89 -14.67 -11.27 -9.89
CA TYR A 89 -14.19 -11.52 -8.55
C TYR A 89 -14.32 -10.25 -7.70
N THR A 90 -14.70 -10.41 -6.46
CA THR A 90 -14.47 -9.38 -5.46
C THR A 90 -13.02 -9.44 -4.99
N GLU A 91 -12.57 -8.40 -4.33
CA GLU A 91 -11.17 -8.19 -3.98
C GLU A 91 -10.56 -9.37 -3.18
N GLY A 92 -11.30 -9.90 -2.20
CA GLY A 92 -10.86 -11.02 -1.39
C GLY A 92 -10.86 -12.37 -2.11
N MET A 93 -11.51 -12.47 -3.27
CA MET A 93 -11.61 -13.69 -4.08
C MET A 93 -10.74 -13.67 -5.34
N LEU A 94 -9.88 -12.66 -5.50
CA LEU A 94 -8.90 -12.64 -6.57
C LEU A 94 -8.02 -13.89 -6.51
N PRO A 95 -7.83 -14.60 -7.63
CA PRO A 95 -6.90 -15.73 -7.68
C PRO A 95 -5.48 -15.34 -7.28
N ALA A 96 -4.68 -16.33 -6.88
CA ALA A 96 -3.27 -16.13 -6.58
C ALA A 96 -2.55 -15.45 -7.76
N PRO A 97 -1.60 -14.53 -7.50
CA PRO A 97 -0.82 -13.89 -8.56
C PRO A 97 -0.07 -14.92 -9.40
N GLU A 98 -0.20 -14.78 -10.72
CA GLU A 98 0.55 -15.57 -11.71
C GLU A 98 1.15 -14.63 -12.76
N PRO A 99 2.35 -14.92 -13.32
CA PRO A 99 3.06 -14.01 -14.24
C PRO A 99 2.25 -13.58 -15.46
N HIS A 100 1.33 -14.42 -15.91
CA HIS A 100 0.53 -14.20 -17.13
C HIS A 100 -0.92 -13.80 -16.85
N ARG A 101 -1.38 -13.92 -15.60
CA ARG A 101 -2.76 -13.60 -15.22
C ARG A 101 -2.84 -12.10 -14.89
N VAL A 102 -3.70 -11.42 -15.60
CA VAL A 102 -3.91 -9.97 -15.44
C VAL A 102 -5.39 -9.69 -15.29
N PHE A 103 -5.72 -8.81 -14.37
CA PHE A 103 -7.09 -8.40 -14.10
C PHE A 103 -7.26 -6.91 -14.35
N ASP A 104 -8.42 -6.56 -14.87
CA ASP A 104 -8.94 -5.21 -14.88
C ASP A 104 -10.16 -5.14 -13.97
N ARG A 105 -10.65 -3.94 -13.63
CA ARG A 105 -11.79 -3.76 -12.75
C ARG A 105 -12.83 -2.82 -13.36
N LYS A 106 -14.11 -3.11 -13.08
CA LYS A 106 -15.22 -2.25 -13.45
C LYS A 106 -16.26 -2.26 -12.32
N SER A 107 -17.16 -1.26 -12.32
CA SER A 107 -18.31 -1.25 -11.41
C SER A 107 -19.41 -2.21 -11.88
N LEU A 108 -20.29 -2.62 -10.98
CA LEU A 108 -21.48 -3.39 -11.33
C LEU A 108 -22.31 -2.70 -12.43
N GLY A 109 -22.44 -1.37 -12.35
CA GLY A 109 -23.16 -0.58 -13.35
C GLY A 109 -22.52 -0.60 -14.74
N TRP A 110 -21.21 -0.74 -14.83
CA TRP A 110 -20.55 -0.93 -16.12
C TRP A 110 -20.94 -2.24 -16.76
N PHE A 111 -20.91 -3.36 -16.02
CA PHE A 111 -21.36 -4.67 -16.52
C PHE A 111 -22.84 -4.67 -16.89
N ALA A 112 -23.67 -3.97 -16.13
CA ALA A 112 -25.11 -3.93 -16.41
C ALA A 112 -25.48 -3.19 -17.70
N ARG A 113 -24.68 -2.14 -18.07
CA ARG A 113 -24.94 -1.30 -19.25
C ARG A 113 -24.13 -1.69 -20.48
N GLY A 114 -22.98 -2.34 -20.29
CA GLY A 114 -22.03 -2.67 -21.35
C GLY A 114 -22.24 -4.03 -22.00
N TRP A 115 -23.29 -4.78 -21.64
CA TRP A 115 -23.53 -6.09 -22.21
C TRP A 115 -23.95 -6.01 -23.68
N GLU A 116 -23.31 -6.81 -24.52
CA GLU A 116 -23.62 -6.97 -25.94
C GLU A 116 -24.11 -8.39 -26.24
N PRO A 117 -24.90 -8.63 -27.34
CA PRO A 117 -25.40 -9.96 -27.68
C PRO A 117 -24.33 -11.03 -27.91
N THR A 118 -23.09 -10.62 -28.17
CA THR A 118 -21.93 -11.51 -28.33
C THR A 118 -21.27 -11.89 -27.02
N ASP A 119 -21.61 -11.20 -25.93
CA ASP A 119 -21.08 -11.48 -24.60
C ASP A 119 -21.71 -12.74 -23.98
N PRO A 120 -21.05 -13.34 -22.98
CA PRO A 120 -21.64 -14.43 -22.22
C PRO A 120 -22.98 -14.04 -21.59
N PRO A 121 -23.99 -14.92 -21.63
CA PRO A 121 -25.30 -14.62 -21.04
C PRO A 121 -25.31 -14.62 -19.50
N TRP A 122 -24.20 -14.98 -18.88
CA TRP A 122 -24.06 -15.08 -17.44
C TRP A 122 -22.82 -14.34 -16.92
N LEU A 123 -23.04 -13.44 -15.96
CA LEU A 123 -22.02 -12.91 -15.08
C LEU A 123 -21.95 -13.79 -13.83
N VAL A 124 -20.80 -14.39 -13.56
CA VAL A 124 -20.63 -15.25 -12.38
C VAL A 124 -19.70 -14.58 -11.39
N VAL A 125 -20.26 -14.25 -10.24
CA VAL A 125 -19.52 -13.58 -9.16
C VAL A 125 -18.83 -14.63 -8.31
N ASN A 126 -17.54 -14.49 -8.06
CA ASN A 126 -16.73 -15.35 -7.20
C ASN A 126 -16.90 -16.86 -7.48
N PRO A 127 -16.63 -17.32 -8.70
CA PRO A 127 -16.85 -18.72 -9.11
C PRO A 127 -16.24 -19.72 -8.14
N GLY A 128 -17.00 -20.77 -7.79
CA GLY A 128 -16.54 -21.86 -6.92
C GLY A 128 -16.49 -21.53 -5.43
N SER A 129 -16.96 -20.36 -5.00
CA SER A 129 -16.99 -19.96 -3.60
C SER A 129 -18.37 -20.09 -2.97
N PRO A 130 -18.50 -20.14 -1.63
CA PRO A 130 -19.79 -20.09 -0.94
C PRO A 130 -20.61 -18.81 -1.22
N CYS A 131 -19.96 -17.70 -1.55
CA CYS A 131 -20.64 -16.45 -1.94
C CYS A 131 -20.83 -16.29 -3.46
N GLU A 132 -20.64 -17.37 -4.25
CA GLU A 132 -20.86 -17.40 -5.69
C GLU A 132 -22.31 -17.02 -6.04
N ALA A 133 -22.49 -16.26 -7.13
CA ALA A 133 -23.80 -16.02 -7.70
C ALA A 133 -23.74 -16.02 -9.24
N PHE A 134 -24.78 -16.58 -9.84
CA PHE A 134 -25.00 -16.59 -11.29
C PHE A 134 -26.02 -15.51 -11.62
N LEU A 135 -25.59 -14.47 -12.31
CA LEU A 135 -26.43 -13.33 -12.67
C LEU A 135 -26.67 -13.32 -14.18
N PRO A 136 -27.93 -13.42 -14.64
CA PRO A 136 -28.22 -13.31 -16.07
C PRO A 136 -27.82 -11.92 -16.57
N SER A 137 -26.97 -11.83 -17.59
CA SER A 137 -26.38 -10.58 -18.08
C SER A 137 -27.26 -9.86 -19.10
N ALA A 138 -28.14 -10.59 -19.80
CA ALA A 138 -29.00 -10.00 -20.81
C ALA A 138 -30.17 -9.20 -20.21
N PRO A 139 -30.61 -8.11 -20.87
CA PRO A 139 -31.86 -7.46 -20.51
C PRO A 139 -33.06 -8.42 -20.59
N PRO A 140 -34.08 -8.28 -19.68
CA PRO A 140 -34.23 -7.21 -18.68
C PRO A 140 -33.50 -7.47 -17.35
N HIS A 141 -32.86 -8.63 -17.17
CA HIS A 141 -32.27 -9.03 -15.88
C HIS A 141 -31.18 -8.07 -15.40
N SER A 142 -30.32 -7.60 -16.31
CA SER A 142 -29.28 -6.62 -15.97
C SER A 142 -29.84 -5.28 -15.46
N GLY A 143 -31.11 -4.96 -15.77
CA GLY A 143 -31.79 -3.76 -15.28
C GLY A 143 -31.92 -3.71 -13.76
N ALA A 144 -32.08 -4.86 -13.11
CA ALA A 144 -32.15 -4.93 -11.65
C ALA A 144 -30.84 -4.50 -11.01
N TRP A 145 -29.69 -4.97 -11.50
CA TRP A 145 -28.37 -4.58 -10.97
C TRP A 145 -28.03 -3.14 -11.33
N ALA A 146 -28.43 -2.66 -12.53
CA ALA A 146 -28.24 -1.28 -12.93
C ALA A 146 -28.88 -0.31 -11.96
N GLN A 147 -30.10 -0.58 -11.49
CA GLN A 147 -30.81 0.23 -10.49
C GLN A 147 -30.05 0.28 -9.15
N HIS A 148 -29.48 -0.84 -8.69
CA HIS A 148 -28.65 -0.86 -7.50
C HIS A 148 -27.37 -0.03 -7.67
N ALA A 149 -26.72 -0.16 -8.82
CA ALA A 149 -25.52 0.61 -9.14
C ALA A 149 -25.79 2.12 -9.21
N GLU A 150 -26.91 2.53 -9.79
CA GLU A 150 -27.29 3.96 -9.90
C GLU A 150 -27.56 4.58 -8.52
N ARG A 151 -28.25 3.85 -7.64
CA ARG A 151 -28.50 4.30 -6.28
C ARG A 151 -27.24 4.47 -5.42
N ARG A 152 -26.21 3.70 -5.68
CA ARG A 152 -24.95 3.69 -4.91
C ARG A 152 -23.84 4.54 -5.52
N GLY A 153 -23.96 4.91 -6.79
CA GLY A 153 -22.95 5.66 -7.52
C GLY A 153 -21.71 4.83 -7.89
N VAL A 154 -20.61 5.50 -8.18
CA VAL A 154 -19.34 4.83 -8.50
C VAL A 154 -18.70 4.36 -7.20
N PRO A 155 -18.20 3.11 -7.15
CA PRO A 155 -17.47 2.63 -5.98
C PRO A 155 -16.30 3.57 -5.63
N SER A 156 -16.23 4.00 -4.38
CA SER A 156 -15.11 4.79 -3.86
C SER A 156 -14.30 3.94 -2.88
N CYS A 157 -12.98 4.00 -3.01
CA CYS A 157 -12.08 3.39 -2.03
C CYS A 157 -11.71 4.45 -1.00
N GLY A 158 -12.37 4.44 0.16
CA GLY A 158 -11.93 5.20 1.32
C GLY A 158 -10.81 4.48 2.09
N PRO A 159 -10.20 5.14 3.09
CA PRO A 159 -9.22 4.50 3.96
C PRO A 159 -9.79 3.24 4.61
N GLY A 160 -9.03 2.14 4.57
CA GLY A 160 -9.46 0.90 5.19
C GLY A 160 -8.41 -0.20 5.07
N LEU A 161 -8.29 -1.03 6.10
CA LEU A 161 -7.43 -2.20 6.07
C LEU A 161 -8.07 -3.28 5.20
N ARG A 162 -7.35 -3.71 4.19
CA ARG A 162 -7.75 -4.82 3.31
C ARG A 162 -6.58 -5.76 3.11
N ALA A 163 -6.81 -7.04 3.26
CA ALA A 163 -5.82 -8.09 3.08
C ALA A 163 -6.38 -9.16 2.14
N LEU A 164 -5.55 -9.64 1.22
CA LEU A 164 -5.83 -10.84 0.44
C LEU A 164 -5.39 -12.06 1.25
N ARG A 165 -6.30 -12.71 1.95
CA ARG A 165 -6.01 -13.95 2.69
C ARG A 165 -5.86 -15.15 1.76
N VAL A 166 -6.44 -15.05 0.57
CA VAL A 166 -6.34 -16.07 -0.48
C VAL A 166 -5.47 -15.52 -1.61
N GLY A 167 -4.22 -15.86 -1.67
CA GLY A 167 -3.31 -15.50 -2.77
C GLY A 167 -2.36 -14.32 -2.52
N GLY A 168 -2.55 -13.53 -1.46
CA GLY A 168 -1.58 -12.51 -1.05
C GLY A 168 -0.76 -12.99 0.17
N PRO A 169 0.55 -12.69 0.26
CA PRO A 169 1.36 -13.09 1.37
C PRO A 169 0.95 -12.34 2.64
N LEU A 170 0.80 -13.07 3.74
CA LEU A 170 0.51 -12.51 5.08
C LEU A 170 1.75 -12.51 5.98
N GLN A 171 2.81 -13.25 5.60
CA GLN A 171 4.04 -13.42 6.36
C GLN A 171 5.25 -13.50 5.42
N GLY A 172 6.45 -13.36 5.99
CA GLY A 172 7.70 -13.49 5.25
C GLY A 172 8.19 -12.19 4.64
N ALA A 173 9.28 -12.27 3.86
CA ALA A 173 10.01 -11.11 3.34
C ALA A 173 9.16 -10.26 2.36
N VAL A 174 8.35 -10.89 1.51
CA VAL A 174 7.46 -10.18 0.58
C VAL A 174 6.37 -9.43 1.36
N ALA A 175 5.75 -10.08 2.37
CA ALA A 175 4.76 -9.41 3.22
C ALA A 175 5.37 -8.23 3.99
N HIS A 176 6.60 -8.38 4.51
CA HIS A 176 7.32 -7.29 5.17
C HIS A 176 7.55 -6.09 4.23
N GLY A 177 8.03 -6.34 3.02
CA GLY A 177 8.25 -5.29 2.03
C GLY A 177 6.93 -4.62 1.57
N LEU A 178 5.84 -5.39 1.42
CA LEU A 178 4.50 -4.84 1.14
C LEU A 178 3.98 -4.00 2.31
N ALA A 179 4.27 -4.40 3.56
CA ALA A 179 3.89 -3.65 4.75
C ALA A 179 4.58 -2.27 4.84
N CYS A 180 5.75 -2.08 4.21
CA CYS A 180 6.36 -0.76 4.05
C CYS A 180 5.48 0.18 3.21
N GLY A 181 4.73 -0.35 2.24
CA GLY A 181 3.77 0.41 1.43
C GLY A 181 2.38 0.58 2.07
N ALA A 182 2.15 0.04 3.27
CA ALA A 182 0.80 -0.03 3.85
C ALA A 182 0.16 1.35 4.05
N LEU A 183 0.90 2.38 4.50
CA LEU A 183 0.38 3.74 4.62
C LEU A 183 -0.20 4.26 3.31
N LEU A 184 0.46 3.97 2.21
CA LEU A 184 0.04 4.40 0.88
C LEU A 184 -1.24 3.66 0.43
N PHE A 185 -1.25 2.32 0.53
CA PHE A 185 -2.32 1.50 -0.04
C PHE A 185 -3.57 1.46 0.85
N VAL A 186 -3.42 1.43 2.18
CA VAL A 186 -4.54 1.49 3.12
C VAL A 186 -5.26 2.83 3.03
N ARG A 187 -4.54 3.93 2.80
CA ARG A 187 -5.14 5.24 2.50
C ARG A 187 -6.10 5.18 1.32
N CYS A 188 -5.73 4.45 0.28
CA CYS A 188 -6.54 4.29 -0.92
C CYS A 188 -7.58 3.16 -0.80
N GLY A 189 -7.68 2.48 0.35
CA GLY A 189 -8.55 1.32 0.53
C GLY A 189 -8.17 0.13 -0.36
N HIS A 190 -6.90 0.01 -0.73
CA HIS A 190 -6.39 -1.11 -1.53
C HIS A 190 -5.83 -2.22 -0.63
N PRO A 191 -5.82 -3.49 -1.09
CA PRO A 191 -5.17 -4.56 -0.34
C PRO A 191 -3.71 -4.25 -0.07
N TRP A 192 -3.29 -4.31 1.20
CA TRP A 192 -1.92 -4.02 1.56
C TRP A 192 -0.93 -5.07 1.02
N ASN A 193 -1.36 -6.32 0.87
CA ASN A 193 -0.54 -7.48 0.49
C ASN A 193 -0.72 -7.96 -0.95
N ALA A 194 -1.39 -7.20 -1.83
CA ALA A 194 -1.54 -7.58 -3.24
C ALA A 194 -0.36 -7.11 -4.08
N MET A 195 0.22 -8.00 -4.90
CA MET A 195 1.26 -7.63 -5.86
C MET A 195 0.71 -7.14 -7.20
N ALA A 196 -0.32 -7.82 -7.75
CA ALA A 196 -0.76 -7.58 -9.13
C ALA A 196 -2.19 -7.05 -9.27
N HIS A 197 -2.97 -7.00 -8.18
CA HIS A 197 -4.41 -6.72 -8.24
C HIS A 197 -4.79 -5.63 -7.24
N HIS A 198 -4.17 -4.46 -7.39
CA HIS A 198 -4.41 -3.33 -6.51
C HIS A 198 -5.52 -2.41 -6.98
N GLY A 199 -6.23 -2.78 -8.02
CA GLY A 199 -7.51 -2.19 -8.34
C GLY A 199 -7.54 -1.19 -9.48
N HIS A 200 -6.44 -0.90 -10.17
CA HIS A 200 -6.49 0.03 -11.29
C HIS A 200 -6.48 -0.75 -12.59
N GLY A 201 -6.17 -1.68 -13.02
CA GLY A 201 -6.06 -2.28 -14.35
C GLY A 201 -4.88 -1.69 -15.15
N TYR A 202 -4.46 -2.42 -16.15
CA TYR A 202 -3.25 -2.14 -16.91
C TYR A 202 -3.17 -0.72 -17.55
N PRO A 203 -4.21 -0.22 -18.23
CA PRO A 203 -4.14 1.12 -18.81
C PRO A 203 -4.07 2.22 -17.76
N GLU A 204 -4.81 2.07 -16.68
CA GLU A 204 -4.85 3.04 -15.56
C GLU A 204 -3.51 3.09 -14.84
N GLU A 205 -2.84 1.95 -14.64
CA GLU A 205 -1.50 1.91 -14.04
C GLU A 205 -0.45 2.62 -14.88
N ARG A 206 -0.47 2.42 -16.19
CA ARG A 206 0.43 3.16 -17.10
C ARG A 206 0.16 4.65 -17.08
N LYS A 207 -1.10 5.04 -17.04
CA LYS A 207 -1.51 6.44 -16.93
C LYS A 207 -1.00 7.04 -15.61
N LEU A 208 -1.24 6.37 -14.49
CA LEU A 208 -0.77 6.79 -13.17
C LEU A 208 0.74 6.97 -13.14
N LEU A 209 1.50 5.98 -13.61
CA LEU A 209 2.96 6.04 -13.63
C LEU A 209 3.48 7.19 -14.52
N LYS A 210 2.85 7.42 -15.66
CA LYS A 210 3.19 8.55 -16.55
C LYS A 210 2.90 9.89 -15.90
N GLU A 211 1.70 10.08 -15.34
CA GLU A 211 1.24 11.38 -14.82
C GLU A 211 1.94 11.77 -13.51
N TRP A 212 2.16 10.80 -12.61
CA TRP A 212 2.68 11.07 -11.28
C TRP A 212 4.20 10.88 -11.15
N TRP A 213 4.80 10.07 -12.04
CA TRP A 213 6.21 9.68 -11.93
C TRP A 213 7.02 9.93 -13.20
N GLY A 214 6.39 10.30 -14.32
CA GLY A 214 7.04 10.41 -15.60
C GLY A 214 7.55 9.09 -16.18
N VAL A 215 7.10 7.95 -15.62
CA VAL A 215 7.55 6.61 -15.98
C VAL A 215 6.65 6.05 -17.09
N THR A 216 7.24 5.80 -18.25
CA THR A 216 6.54 5.33 -19.47
C THR A 216 7.12 4.03 -20.03
N SER A 217 8.28 3.58 -19.49
CA SER A 217 8.99 2.40 -19.95
C SER A 217 9.51 1.55 -18.78
N ARG A 218 9.98 0.34 -19.11
CA ARG A 218 10.65 -0.56 -18.18
C ARG A 218 11.94 0.06 -17.64
N GLU A 219 12.74 0.67 -18.50
CA GLU A 219 14.01 1.29 -18.16
C GLU A 219 13.83 2.43 -17.17
N GLU A 220 12.85 3.30 -17.42
CA GLU A 220 12.49 4.39 -16.52
C GLU A 220 11.96 3.87 -15.18
N TRP A 221 11.16 2.79 -15.19
CA TRP A 221 10.72 2.12 -13.96
C TRP A 221 11.90 1.62 -13.14
N GLN A 222 12.90 0.98 -13.77
CA GLN A 222 14.09 0.50 -13.07
C GLN A 222 14.92 1.63 -12.46
N VAL A 223 15.04 2.76 -13.17
CA VAL A 223 15.73 3.95 -12.67
C VAL A 223 14.99 4.50 -11.44
N GLN A 224 13.68 4.68 -11.56
CA GLN A 224 12.85 5.22 -10.48
C GLN A 224 12.83 4.30 -9.26
N GLN A 225 12.73 2.97 -9.47
CA GLN A 225 12.76 1.98 -8.39
C GLN A 225 14.08 2.05 -7.61
N ARG A 226 15.21 2.17 -8.29
CA ARG A 226 16.53 2.31 -7.64
C ARG A 226 16.67 3.63 -6.90
N ALA A 227 16.21 4.73 -7.48
CA ALA A 227 16.26 6.04 -6.85
C ALA A 227 15.45 6.10 -5.54
N LEU A 228 14.31 5.39 -5.48
CA LEU A 228 13.51 5.29 -4.26
C LEU A 228 14.12 4.38 -3.18
N LEU A 229 15.04 3.52 -3.54
CA LEU A 229 15.74 2.62 -2.60
C LEU A 229 17.09 3.19 -2.12
N ASP A 230 17.53 4.28 -2.72
CA ASP A 230 18.76 4.97 -2.29
C ASP A 230 18.52 5.60 -0.90
N PRO A 231 19.31 5.23 0.12
CA PRO A 231 19.19 5.81 1.47
C PRO A 231 19.40 7.33 1.52
N ASP A 232 20.11 7.89 0.55
CA ASP A 232 20.31 9.34 0.42
C ASP A 232 19.36 9.95 -0.62
N GLY A 233 18.44 9.16 -1.18
CA GLY A 233 17.52 9.55 -2.24
C GLY A 233 16.33 10.39 -1.79
N ALA A 234 16.08 10.52 -0.49
CA ALA A 234 15.19 11.53 0.06
C ALA A 234 15.80 12.93 -0.14
N ASN A 235 15.09 13.97 0.23
CA ASN A 235 15.62 15.33 0.11
C ASN A 235 16.90 15.48 0.95
N PRO A 236 18.08 15.73 0.32
CA PRO A 236 19.37 15.78 1.06
C PRO A 236 19.40 16.83 2.16
N VAL A 237 18.62 17.90 2.01
CA VAL A 237 18.53 18.98 3.01
C VAL A 237 17.77 18.50 4.26
N TRP A 238 16.71 17.70 4.06
CA TRP A 238 15.95 17.13 5.18
C TRP A 238 16.80 16.12 5.95
N GLU A 239 17.44 15.21 5.22
CA GLU A 239 18.32 14.21 5.85
C GLU A 239 19.54 14.86 6.52
N PHE A 240 20.14 15.90 5.94
CA PHE A 240 21.19 16.68 6.62
C PHE A 240 20.73 17.21 7.98
N ALA A 241 19.57 17.86 8.04
CA ALA A 241 19.04 18.38 9.29
C ALA A 241 18.80 17.27 10.34
N LEU A 242 18.17 16.15 9.93
CA LEU A 242 17.88 15.01 10.80
C LEU A 242 19.14 14.28 11.25
N ASN A 243 20.11 14.08 10.36
CA ASN A 243 21.41 13.47 10.64
C ASN A 243 22.21 14.30 11.66
N LEU A 244 22.23 15.62 11.49
CA LEU A 244 22.87 16.53 12.44
C LEU A 244 22.24 16.39 13.82
N ARG A 245 20.89 16.36 13.93
CA ARG A 245 20.20 16.14 15.21
C ARG A 245 20.57 14.78 15.81
N ARG A 246 20.61 13.70 15.01
CA ARG A 246 21.01 12.36 15.50
C ARG A 246 22.43 12.37 16.09
N THR A 247 23.33 13.09 15.45
CA THR A 247 24.71 13.24 15.94
C THR A 247 24.72 13.97 17.29
N ILE A 248 24.02 15.10 17.39
CA ILE A 248 23.87 15.86 18.63
C ILE A 248 23.23 15.00 19.72
N ALA A 249 22.12 14.30 19.42
CA ALA A 249 21.41 13.45 20.37
C ALA A 249 22.30 12.35 20.97
N ARG A 250 23.21 11.79 20.17
CA ARG A 250 24.18 10.77 20.63
C ARG A 250 25.15 11.35 21.64
N ASP A 251 25.58 12.58 21.43
CA ASP A 251 26.56 13.25 22.30
C ASP A 251 25.95 13.79 23.61
N PHE A 252 24.64 14.13 23.59
CA PHE A 252 23.94 14.78 24.72
C PHE A 252 22.88 13.89 25.40
N GLY A 253 22.86 12.58 25.13
CA GLY A 253 21.96 11.64 25.83
C GLY A 253 20.51 11.62 25.33
N GLY A 254 20.26 12.00 24.09
CA GLY A 254 18.99 11.80 23.40
C GLY A 254 18.08 13.01 23.25
N HIS A 255 18.11 13.96 24.16
CA HIS A 255 17.35 15.22 24.01
C HIS A 255 18.16 16.26 23.27
N VAL A 256 17.55 16.93 22.29
CA VAL A 256 18.17 18.03 21.54
C VAL A 256 17.26 19.25 21.60
N ASP A 257 17.73 20.30 22.25
CA ASP A 257 17.05 21.59 22.24
C ASP A 257 16.99 22.17 20.82
N THR A 258 15.85 22.74 20.43
CA THR A 258 15.63 23.25 19.06
C THR A 258 16.53 24.45 18.75
N ALA A 259 16.83 25.33 19.74
CA ALA A 259 17.72 26.44 19.51
C ALA A 259 19.16 25.97 19.31
N TYR A 260 19.60 25.02 20.12
CA TYR A 260 20.92 24.39 19.94
C TYR A 260 21.07 23.72 18.61
N TRP A 261 20.03 23.00 18.15
CA TRP A 261 20.02 22.35 16.81
C TRP A 261 20.14 23.38 15.67
N ARG A 262 19.39 24.50 15.75
CA ARG A 262 19.53 25.61 14.79
C ARG A 262 20.93 26.23 14.79
N ASP A 263 21.51 26.42 15.95
CA ASP A 263 22.89 26.96 16.07
C ASP A 263 23.90 25.97 15.52
N ALA A 264 23.71 24.67 15.73
CA ALA A 264 24.57 23.63 15.17
C ALA A 264 24.51 23.62 13.63
N VAL A 265 23.34 23.83 13.04
CA VAL A 265 23.19 24.00 11.56
C VAL A 265 24.05 25.15 11.08
N ALA A 266 23.98 26.31 11.76
CA ALA A 266 24.76 27.48 11.38
C ALA A 266 26.26 27.22 11.51
N ARG A 267 26.70 26.60 12.60
CA ARG A 267 28.12 26.27 12.83
C ARG A 267 28.67 25.30 11.75
N VAL A 268 27.92 24.26 11.39
CA VAL A 268 28.38 23.29 10.42
C VAL A 268 28.48 23.91 9.03
N LEU A 269 27.51 24.73 8.63
CA LEU A 269 27.47 25.33 7.29
C LEU A 269 28.46 26.49 7.10
N ARG A 270 28.77 27.23 8.16
CA ARG A 270 29.81 28.27 8.11
C ARG A 270 31.22 27.67 8.09
N GLY A 271 31.36 26.43 8.54
CA GLY A 271 32.67 25.79 8.70
C GLY A 271 33.50 26.38 9.84
N PRO A 272 34.74 25.92 10.04
CA PRO A 272 35.66 26.56 10.96
C PRO A 272 35.91 28.00 10.50
N ALA A 273 35.93 28.93 11.43
CA ALA A 273 36.23 30.32 11.17
C ALA A 273 37.67 30.46 10.65
N GLY A 274 37.81 30.31 9.32
CA GLY A 274 39.03 30.47 8.56
C GLY A 274 38.99 31.84 7.89
N GLY A 275 39.51 32.85 8.53
CA GLY A 275 39.89 34.08 7.84
C GLY A 275 41.04 33.79 6.89
N GLU A 276 41.05 34.43 5.72
CA GLU A 276 42.19 34.42 4.84
C GLU A 276 43.38 35.04 5.59
N ILE A 277 44.41 34.26 5.87
CA ILE A 277 45.60 34.75 6.49
C ILE A 277 46.48 35.33 5.35
N VAL A 278 46.49 36.65 5.25
CA VAL A 278 47.37 37.33 4.31
C VAL A 278 48.66 37.69 5.07
N ILE A 279 49.74 37.09 4.68
CA ILE A 279 51.10 37.40 5.20
C ILE A 279 51.65 38.49 4.29
N THR A 280 51.80 39.70 4.86
CA THR A 280 52.46 40.82 4.20
C THR A 280 53.82 41.10 4.87
N PRO A 281 54.74 41.81 4.23
CA PRO A 281 56.01 42.20 4.86
C PRO A 281 55.86 43.02 6.18
N ASP A 282 54.67 43.62 6.37
CA ASP A 282 54.36 44.44 7.56
C ASP A 282 53.60 43.68 8.66
N GLY A 283 53.33 42.41 8.48
CA GLY A 283 52.66 41.57 9.48
C GLY A 283 51.64 40.57 8.90
N VAL A 284 51.00 39.81 9.81
CA VAL A 284 49.95 38.85 9.47
C VAL A 284 48.61 39.57 9.75
N THR A 285 47.83 39.79 8.70
CA THR A 285 46.45 40.26 8.82
C THR A 285 45.50 39.11 8.52
N SER A 286 44.59 38.84 9.43
CA SER A 286 43.47 37.93 9.18
C SER A 286 42.23 38.83 8.93
N THR A 287 41.74 38.77 7.72
CA THR A 287 40.46 39.39 7.39
C THR A 287 39.37 38.34 7.61
N PRO A 288 38.42 38.53 8.55
CA PRO A 288 37.29 37.63 8.65
C PRO A 288 36.50 37.72 7.33
N THR A 289 36.55 36.72 6.51
CA THR A 289 35.65 36.60 5.38
C THR A 289 34.28 36.26 5.97
N GLY A 290 33.37 37.23 5.96
CA GLY A 290 32.00 36.97 6.38
C GLY A 290 31.39 35.87 5.48
N PRO A 291 30.46 35.05 6.00
CA PRO A 291 29.84 34.00 5.20
C PRO A 291 29.19 34.62 3.98
N GLU A 292 29.34 33.94 2.83
CA GLU A 292 28.72 34.37 1.60
C GLU A 292 27.17 34.47 1.74
N PRO A 293 26.51 35.47 1.08
CA PRO A 293 25.06 35.64 1.20
C PRO A 293 24.25 34.36 0.90
N GLU A 294 24.73 33.51 0.01
CA GLU A 294 24.15 32.21 -0.32
C GLU A 294 24.19 31.23 0.86
N THR A 295 25.32 31.17 1.58
CA THR A 295 25.48 30.35 2.80
C THR A 295 24.50 30.81 3.89
N GLU A 296 24.35 32.11 4.12
CA GLU A 296 23.39 32.64 5.10
C GLU A 296 21.94 32.35 4.70
N ALA A 297 21.59 32.45 3.43
CA ALA A 297 20.26 32.09 2.94
C ALA A 297 19.99 30.59 3.17
N ARG A 298 20.96 29.71 2.89
CA ARG A 298 20.88 28.27 3.14
C ARG A 298 20.72 27.96 4.61
N ILE A 299 21.48 28.61 5.49
CA ILE A 299 21.36 28.46 6.94
C ILE A 299 19.93 28.80 7.38
N LYS A 300 19.41 29.98 6.99
CA LYS A 300 18.03 30.39 7.31
C LYS A 300 16.99 29.39 6.83
N GLY A 301 17.14 28.87 5.61
CA GLY A 301 16.25 27.86 5.05
C GLY A 301 16.22 26.57 5.89
N ILE A 302 17.40 26.08 6.30
CA ILE A 302 17.48 24.85 7.13
C ILE A 302 17.02 25.10 8.56
N GLN A 303 17.28 26.29 9.13
CA GLN A 303 16.76 26.66 10.44
C GLN A 303 15.21 26.77 10.45
N ALA A 304 14.62 27.24 9.36
CA ALA A 304 13.18 27.22 9.18
C ALA A 304 12.65 25.78 9.09
N LEU A 305 13.34 24.90 8.34
CA LEU A 305 13.03 23.47 8.28
C LEU A 305 13.09 22.78 9.65
N VAL A 306 14.11 23.07 10.47
CA VAL A 306 14.19 22.59 11.87
C VAL A 306 12.93 22.98 12.65
N GLY A 307 12.44 24.21 12.48
CA GLY A 307 11.18 24.65 13.09
C GLY A 307 9.97 23.86 12.59
N ARG A 308 9.87 23.62 11.28
CA ARG A 308 8.80 22.79 10.70
C ARG A 308 8.82 21.38 11.26
N ILE A 309 9.96 20.72 11.26
CA ILE A 309 10.11 19.37 11.83
C ILE A 309 9.65 19.33 13.28
N THR A 310 10.10 20.28 14.09
CA THR A 310 9.73 20.36 15.53
C THR A 310 8.22 20.50 15.73
N ARG A 311 7.54 21.31 14.92
CA ARG A 311 6.08 21.49 15.01
C ARG A 311 5.32 20.23 14.56
N TYR A 312 5.75 19.56 13.50
CA TYR A 312 5.17 18.27 13.12
C TYR A 312 5.37 17.21 14.21
N GLU A 313 6.55 17.11 14.79
CA GLU A 313 6.80 16.16 15.88
C GLU A 313 5.97 16.43 17.13
N ALA A 314 5.75 17.70 17.48
CA ALA A 314 4.85 18.07 18.57
C ALA A 314 3.41 17.59 18.27
N ARG A 315 2.96 17.77 17.06
CA ARG A 315 1.66 17.28 16.60
C ARG A 315 1.60 15.74 16.56
N PHE A 316 2.65 15.08 16.12
CA PHE A 316 2.75 13.61 16.10
C PHE A 316 2.65 13.00 17.49
N ARG A 317 3.22 13.67 18.52
CA ARG A 317 3.07 13.25 19.92
C ARG A 317 1.63 13.39 20.38
N ALA A 318 0.98 14.48 20.07
CA ALA A 318 -0.43 14.72 20.42
C ALA A 318 -1.37 13.69 19.77
N ASP A 319 -1.06 13.23 18.55
CA ASP A 319 -1.87 12.26 17.80
C ASP A 319 -1.42 10.80 17.98
N GLY A 320 -0.42 10.53 18.85
CA GLY A 320 0.04 9.19 19.20
C GLY A 320 0.89 8.48 18.13
N ILE A 321 1.39 9.23 17.12
CA ILE A 321 2.30 8.71 16.09
C ILE A 321 3.72 8.57 16.64
N LEU A 322 4.14 9.50 17.48
CA LEU A 322 5.49 9.58 18.07
C LEU A 322 5.40 9.58 19.60
N ASP A 323 6.27 8.82 20.26
CA ASP A 323 6.35 8.81 21.72
C ASP A 323 6.98 10.13 22.26
N GLU A 324 6.67 10.51 23.49
CA GLU A 324 7.10 11.78 24.13
C GLU A 324 8.61 12.01 24.05
N ASN A 325 9.40 10.97 24.28
CA ASN A 325 10.86 11.07 24.34
C ASN A 325 11.54 10.63 23.04
N ARG A 326 10.79 10.56 21.94
CA ARG A 326 11.31 10.14 20.63
C ARG A 326 11.28 11.31 19.65
N PHE A 327 12.10 11.20 18.62
CA PHE A 327 12.12 12.11 17.49
C PHE A 327 12.29 11.31 16.19
N VAL A 328 11.90 11.89 15.07
CA VAL A 328 12.03 11.25 13.75
C VAL A 328 13.49 11.22 13.35
N SER A 329 14.02 10.03 13.09
CA SER A 329 15.45 9.85 12.80
C SER A 329 15.80 10.09 11.33
N SER A 330 14.90 9.80 10.40
CA SER A 330 15.05 9.94 8.96
C SER A 330 13.67 10.01 8.30
N VAL A 331 13.58 10.54 7.09
CA VAL A 331 12.38 10.58 6.25
C VAL A 331 12.43 9.59 5.07
N ASP A 332 13.48 8.78 4.97
CA ASP A 332 13.64 7.78 3.91
C ASP A 332 12.51 6.75 3.87
N ALA A 333 11.82 6.52 5.00
CA ALA A 333 10.63 5.67 5.06
C ALA A 333 9.59 6.05 4.01
N TRP A 334 9.45 7.34 3.70
CA TRP A 334 8.55 7.82 2.66
C TRP A 334 8.95 7.32 1.26
N ASN A 335 10.25 7.30 0.97
CA ASN A 335 10.78 6.71 -0.27
C ASN A 335 10.62 5.18 -0.28
N PHE A 336 10.94 4.50 0.82
CA PHE A 336 10.84 3.04 0.88
C PHE A 336 9.40 2.55 0.76
N GLY A 337 8.44 3.25 1.35
CA GLY A 337 7.02 2.96 1.16
C GLY A 337 6.57 3.18 -0.29
N ARG A 338 7.08 4.23 -0.95
CA ARG A 338 6.83 4.49 -2.38
C ARG A 338 7.55 3.48 -3.28
N ALA A 339 8.72 2.98 -2.90
CA ALA A 339 9.41 1.91 -3.62
C ALA A 339 8.61 0.61 -3.62
N SER A 340 8.00 0.24 -2.48
CA SER A 340 7.02 -0.86 -2.41
C SER A 340 5.84 -0.62 -3.36
N GLY A 341 5.34 0.62 -3.43
CA GLY A 341 4.29 1.03 -4.38
C GLY A 341 4.75 0.95 -5.84
N MET A 342 5.93 1.45 -6.15
CA MET A 342 6.52 1.46 -7.49
C MET A 342 6.68 0.04 -8.05
N ALA A 343 7.08 -0.93 -7.21
CA ALA A 343 7.15 -2.34 -7.60
C ALA A 343 5.77 -2.90 -8.00
N ARG A 344 4.73 -2.59 -7.23
CA ARG A 344 3.36 -3.01 -7.52
C ARG A 344 2.79 -2.36 -8.77
N TRP A 345 2.96 -1.05 -8.92
CA TRP A 345 2.52 -0.32 -10.11
C TRP A 345 3.29 -0.75 -11.36
N GLY A 346 4.60 -1.00 -11.24
CA GLY A 346 5.42 -1.53 -12.33
C GLY A 346 4.93 -2.89 -12.83
N LEU A 347 4.53 -3.77 -11.92
CA LEU A 347 3.91 -5.04 -12.27
C LEU A 347 2.54 -4.83 -12.94
N GLY A 348 1.69 -4.00 -12.39
CA GLY A 348 0.38 -3.66 -12.97
C GLY A 348 0.51 -3.01 -14.34
N ALA A 349 1.48 -2.13 -14.55
CA ALA A 349 1.79 -1.50 -15.84
C ALA A 349 2.56 -2.42 -16.82
N ARG A 350 2.98 -3.60 -16.37
CA ARG A 350 3.78 -4.58 -17.13
C ARG A 350 5.17 -4.08 -17.53
N TYR A 351 5.76 -3.25 -16.69
CA TYR A 351 7.15 -2.84 -16.83
C TYR A 351 8.11 -3.83 -16.17
N CYS A 352 7.62 -4.71 -15.30
CA CYS A 352 8.39 -5.79 -14.70
C CYS A 352 7.57 -7.08 -14.61
N SER A 353 8.27 -8.20 -14.44
CA SER A 353 7.69 -9.50 -14.13
C SER A 353 7.37 -9.63 -12.63
N LEU A 354 6.55 -10.62 -12.25
CA LEU A 354 6.25 -10.89 -10.85
C LEU A 354 7.52 -11.15 -10.00
N PRO A 355 8.48 -11.99 -10.42
CA PRO A 355 9.72 -12.17 -9.65
C PRO A 355 10.54 -10.88 -9.45
N GLU A 356 10.55 -9.99 -10.44
CA GLU A 356 11.23 -8.70 -10.33
C GLU A 356 10.52 -7.76 -9.34
N ALA A 357 9.18 -7.71 -9.40
CA ALA A 357 8.38 -6.93 -8.46
C ALA A 357 8.53 -7.46 -7.03
N GLU A 358 8.50 -8.78 -6.82
CA GLU A 358 8.76 -9.39 -5.50
C GLU A 358 10.15 -9.08 -4.98
N SER A 359 11.18 -9.18 -5.83
CA SER A 359 12.55 -8.80 -5.48
C SER A 359 12.65 -7.33 -5.07
N ALA A 360 12.00 -6.43 -5.81
CA ALA A 360 11.99 -5.00 -5.52
C ALA A 360 11.26 -4.69 -4.19
N VAL A 361 10.15 -5.36 -3.91
CA VAL A 361 9.43 -5.24 -2.64
C VAL A 361 10.28 -5.77 -1.47
N VAL A 362 10.95 -6.91 -1.63
CA VAL A 362 11.83 -7.47 -0.60
C VAL A 362 13.00 -6.52 -0.32
N GLU A 363 13.57 -5.90 -1.35
CA GLU A 363 14.66 -4.94 -1.16
C GLU A 363 14.17 -3.68 -0.41
N ALA A 364 12.96 -3.18 -0.72
CA ALA A 364 12.35 -2.07 0.04
C ALA A 364 12.23 -2.41 1.55
N GLY A 365 11.78 -3.61 1.87
CA GLY A 365 11.74 -4.12 3.24
C GLY A 365 13.11 -4.23 3.89
N ARG A 366 14.11 -4.72 3.15
CA ARG A 366 15.49 -4.88 3.65
C ARG A 366 16.14 -3.53 3.96
N VAL A 367 15.99 -2.54 3.09
CA VAL A 367 16.52 -1.18 3.33
C VAL A 367 15.81 -0.53 4.51
N ALA A 368 14.47 -0.66 4.60
CA ALA A 368 13.70 -0.17 5.73
C ALA A 368 14.19 -0.77 7.06
N ALA A 369 14.43 -2.08 7.13
CA ALA A 369 14.90 -2.77 8.33
C ALA A 369 16.32 -2.34 8.77
N ARG A 370 17.16 -1.85 7.85
CA ARG A 370 18.48 -1.28 8.19
C ARG A 370 18.39 0.13 8.76
N SER A 371 17.41 0.91 8.29
CA SER A 371 17.28 2.33 8.62
C SER A 371 16.41 2.59 9.84
N TYR A 372 15.45 1.71 10.13
CA TYR A 372 14.44 1.87 11.19
C TYR A 372 14.44 0.67 12.14
N LYS A 373 13.88 0.86 13.33
CA LYS A 373 13.86 -0.16 14.40
C LYS A 373 12.49 -0.78 14.62
N SER A 374 11.43 -0.18 14.13
CA SER A 374 10.05 -0.63 14.33
C SER A 374 9.11 0.00 13.30
N TRP A 375 7.91 -0.58 13.17
CA TRP A 375 6.84 0.02 12.35
C TRP A 375 6.47 1.43 12.81
N ARG A 376 6.49 1.70 14.11
CA ARG A 376 6.23 3.04 14.65
C ARG A 376 7.31 4.05 14.23
N ASP A 377 8.57 3.67 14.30
CA ASP A 377 9.70 4.50 13.86
C ASP A 377 9.62 4.77 12.35
N PHE A 378 9.34 3.72 11.56
CA PHE A 378 9.12 3.81 10.13
C PHE A 378 7.93 4.73 9.79
N ALA A 379 6.80 4.59 10.50
CA ALA A 379 5.60 5.41 10.30
C ALA A 379 5.86 6.90 10.50
N ALA A 380 6.53 7.24 11.60
CA ALA A 380 6.86 8.64 11.91
C ALA A 380 7.74 9.26 10.81
N GLY A 381 8.74 8.51 10.31
CA GLY A 381 9.58 8.93 9.17
C GLY A 381 8.79 9.10 7.88
N TYR A 382 7.92 8.14 7.56
CA TYR A 382 7.08 8.20 6.37
C TYR A 382 6.14 9.42 6.40
N ILE A 383 5.44 9.62 7.51
CA ILE A 383 4.46 10.70 7.66
C ILE A 383 5.16 12.05 7.61
N LEU A 384 6.31 12.20 8.29
CA LEU A 384 7.08 13.46 8.23
C LEU A 384 7.54 13.77 6.81
N GLY A 385 8.13 12.81 6.08
CA GLY A 385 8.57 13.03 4.71
C GLY A 385 7.43 13.47 3.79
N ARG A 386 6.26 12.82 3.92
CA ARG A 386 5.06 13.19 3.18
C ARG A 386 4.58 14.61 3.52
N CYS A 387 4.54 14.97 4.80
CA CYS A 387 4.09 16.29 5.26
C CYS A 387 5.05 17.41 4.83
N LEU A 388 6.36 17.18 4.93
CA LEU A 388 7.35 18.15 4.45
C LEU A 388 7.25 18.44 2.95
N HIS A 389 6.68 17.49 2.19
CA HIS A 389 6.54 17.62 0.74
C HIS A 389 5.20 18.24 0.31
N PHE A 390 4.08 17.93 1.00
CA PHE A 390 2.75 18.25 0.50
C PHE A 390 1.91 19.14 1.41
N ASP A 391 2.17 19.19 2.73
CA ASP A 391 1.21 19.71 3.69
C ASP A 391 1.46 21.17 4.10
N ASP A 392 2.69 21.70 3.92
CA ASP A 392 3.10 23.06 4.26
C ASP A 392 2.64 23.57 5.65
N GLU A 393 2.53 22.67 6.64
CA GLU A 393 2.06 22.94 8.00
C GLU A 393 0.58 23.35 8.11
N GLU A 394 -0.22 23.07 7.10
CA GLU A 394 -1.67 23.29 7.16
C GLU A 394 -2.39 22.27 8.05
N PHE A 395 -1.76 21.12 8.30
CA PHE A 395 -2.34 19.96 9.00
C PHE A 395 -3.67 19.54 8.37
N GLY A 396 -3.76 19.69 7.04
CA GLY A 396 -4.89 19.38 6.20
C GLY A 396 -5.03 17.89 5.88
N SER A 397 -5.67 17.57 4.76
CA SER A 397 -5.91 16.17 4.35
C SER A 397 -4.64 15.36 4.10
N TRP A 398 -3.53 16.03 3.71
CA TRP A 398 -2.24 15.36 3.57
C TRP A 398 -1.72 14.77 4.88
N TYR A 399 -2.02 15.40 5.99
CA TYR A 399 -1.68 14.97 7.34
C TYR A 399 -2.78 14.08 7.95
N THR A 400 -4.04 14.53 7.97
CA THR A 400 -5.14 13.85 8.65
C THR A 400 -5.41 12.46 8.10
N ASP A 401 -5.32 12.27 6.78
CA ASP A 401 -5.40 10.94 6.15
C ASP A 401 -4.33 9.98 6.72
N MET A 402 -3.13 10.48 7.00
CA MET A 402 -2.06 9.65 7.55
C MET A 402 -2.31 9.29 9.03
N VAL A 403 -2.90 10.20 9.79
CA VAL A 403 -3.32 9.92 11.19
C VAL A 403 -4.35 8.79 11.22
N ASP A 404 -5.35 8.86 10.34
CA ASP A 404 -6.40 7.84 10.26
C ASP A 404 -5.84 6.48 9.83
N VAL A 405 -4.98 6.46 8.80
CA VAL A 405 -4.35 5.22 8.35
C VAL A 405 -3.38 4.66 9.40
N HIS A 406 -2.62 5.53 10.08
CA HIS A 406 -1.75 5.10 11.19
C HIS A 406 -2.57 4.43 12.29
N ARG A 407 -3.73 5.02 12.66
CA ARG A 407 -4.63 4.42 13.65
C ARG A 407 -5.11 3.05 13.20
N ILE A 408 -5.58 2.89 11.95
CA ILE A 408 -5.98 1.59 11.38
C ILE A 408 -4.81 0.59 11.50
N LEU A 409 -3.61 0.95 11.05
CA LEU A 409 -2.46 0.05 11.03
C LEU A 409 -1.93 -0.32 12.42
N THR A 410 -2.21 0.47 13.45
CA THR A 410 -1.77 0.21 14.82
C THR A 410 -2.83 -0.43 15.71
N SER A 411 -4.10 -0.50 15.26
CA SER A 411 -5.21 -1.03 16.08
C SER A 411 -5.92 -2.24 15.48
N GLU A 412 -5.98 -2.37 14.15
CA GLU A 412 -6.69 -3.48 13.50
C GLU A 412 -5.95 -4.81 13.70
N PRO A 413 -6.60 -5.87 14.23
CA PRO A 413 -5.93 -7.14 14.56
C PRO A 413 -5.20 -7.81 13.39
N ASP A 414 -5.73 -7.66 12.18
CA ASP A 414 -5.15 -8.22 10.94
C ASP A 414 -4.12 -7.28 10.28
N SER A 415 -3.74 -6.19 10.96
CA SER A 415 -2.78 -5.24 10.41
C SER A 415 -1.41 -5.89 10.20
N PRO A 416 -0.74 -5.61 9.05
CA PRO A 416 0.62 -6.06 8.83
C PRO A 416 1.59 -5.54 9.90
N TRP A 417 1.32 -4.39 10.49
CA TRP A 417 2.20 -3.84 11.53
C TRP A 417 2.07 -4.54 12.89
N LEU A 418 0.97 -5.28 13.11
CA LEU A 418 0.78 -6.12 14.30
C LEU A 418 1.14 -7.58 14.06
N THR A 419 1.05 -8.04 12.80
CA THR A 419 1.19 -9.46 12.46
C THR A 419 2.52 -9.79 11.77
N VAL A 420 3.16 -8.85 11.07
CA VAL A 420 4.45 -9.02 10.41
C VAL A 420 5.56 -8.36 11.24
N PRO A 421 6.54 -9.12 11.76
CA PRO A 421 7.65 -8.54 12.52
C PRO A 421 8.45 -7.54 11.67
N PHE A 422 8.86 -6.43 12.29
CA PHE A 422 9.80 -5.50 11.67
C PHE A 422 11.23 -6.05 11.79
N ARG A 423 11.82 -6.54 10.66
CA ARG A 423 13.13 -7.22 10.64
C ARG A 423 13.93 -6.86 9.41
#